data_667658c500d56216dc3ee3cbedf59a7e
#
_entry.id   667658c500d56216dc3ee3cbedf59a7e
#
_cell.length_a   1.000
_cell.length_b   1.000
_cell.length_c   1.000
_cell.angle_alpha   90.00
_cell.angle_beta   90.00
_cell.angle_gamma   90.00
#
_symmetry.space_group_name_H-M   'P 1'
#
loop_
_entity.id
_entity.type
_entity.pdbx_description
1 polymer ?
#
loop_
_entity_poly.entity_id
_entity_poly.type
_entity_poly.pdbx_seq_one_letter_code
_entity_poly.pdbx_strand_id
1 'polypeptide(L)' 'MKKYLIIVEETETGYSAYSPDVPGCGSTGQTKEEVEQNIQEAIEFHLEGLREEGYEIPEPSSYSSYVEVAA' A
#
# COMPACT_ATOMS: atom_id res chain seq x y z
N MET A 1 3.20 -4.28 -15.89
CA MET A 1 3.28 -4.19 -14.42
C MET A 1 2.00 -3.57 -13.87
N LYS A 2 1.60 -4.02 -12.70
CA LYS A 2 0.41 -3.48 -12.03
C LYS A 2 0.81 -2.38 -11.07
N LYS A 3 -0.04 -1.37 -10.94
CA LYS A 3 0.15 -0.28 -9.99
C LYS A 3 -0.92 -0.36 -8.93
N TYR A 4 -0.50 -0.48 -7.68
CA TYR A 4 -1.42 -0.51 -6.55
C TYR A 4 -1.36 0.81 -5.81
N LEU A 5 -2.53 1.36 -5.52
CA LEU A 5 -2.61 2.57 -4.71
C LEU A 5 -2.19 2.25 -3.28
N ILE A 6 -1.38 3.13 -2.70
CA ILE A 6 -1.04 3.04 -1.28
C ILE A 6 -1.51 4.32 -0.60
N ILE A 7 -1.90 4.18 0.66
CA ILE A 7 -2.25 5.30 1.53
C ILE A 7 -1.14 5.42 2.55
N VAL A 8 -0.55 6.61 2.63
CA VAL A 8 0.54 6.89 3.58
C VAL A 8 0.04 7.92 4.58
N GLU A 9 0.14 7.60 5.85
CA GLU A 9 -0.33 8.46 6.93
C GLU A 9 0.78 8.73 7.93
N GLU A 10 0.81 9.95 8.45
CA GLU A 10 1.75 10.30 9.51
C GLU A 10 1.31 9.66 10.83
N THR A 11 2.28 9.19 11.59
CA THR A 11 2.06 8.68 12.94
C THR A 11 2.92 9.49 13.90
N GLU A 12 2.83 9.21 15.20
CA GLU A 12 3.63 9.93 16.18
C GLU A 12 5.13 9.72 16.00
N THR A 13 5.53 8.57 15.44
CA THR A 13 6.94 8.23 15.32
C THR A 13 7.44 8.11 13.89
N GLY A 14 6.58 8.39 12.89
CA GLY A 14 6.97 8.29 11.50
C GLY A 14 5.77 8.20 10.59
N TYR A 15 5.69 7.12 9.83
CA TYR A 15 4.64 6.92 8.83
C TYR A 15 4.15 5.48 8.82
N SER A 16 2.91 5.30 8.43
CA SER A 16 2.36 3.98 8.15
C SER A 16 1.75 3.99 6.75
N ALA A 17 1.65 2.82 6.14
CA ALA A 17 1.09 2.71 4.79
C ALA A 17 0.34 1.39 4.66
N TYR A 18 -0.67 1.41 3.78
CA TYR A 18 -1.41 0.21 3.41
C TYR A 18 -1.94 0.38 2.00
N SER A 19 -2.40 -0.71 1.40
CA SER A 19 -3.02 -0.66 0.08
C SER A 19 -4.47 -1.12 0.20
N PRO A 20 -5.44 -0.30 -0.25
CA PRO A 20 -6.85 -0.71 -0.22
C PRO A 20 -7.14 -1.96 -1.04
N ASP A 21 -6.37 -2.19 -2.11
CA ASP A 21 -6.61 -3.31 -3.02
C ASP A 21 -5.86 -4.58 -2.62
N VAL A 22 -5.03 -4.51 -1.59
CA VAL A 22 -4.28 -5.68 -1.10
C VAL A 22 -4.56 -5.81 0.40
N PRO A 23 -5.70 -6.41 0.77
CA PRO A 23 -6.11 -6.49 2.18
C PRO A 23 -5.08 -7.19 3.04
N GLY A 24 -4.89 -6.67 4.25
CA GLY A 24 -3.97 -7.25 5.21
C GLY A 24 -2.51 -6.90 4.98
N CYS A 25 -2.21 -6.07 4.01
CA CYS A 25 -0.84 -5.68 3.68
C CYS A 25 -0.59 -4.26 4.17
N GLY A 26 0.38 -4.08 5.06
CA GLY A 26 0.72 -2.78 5.60
C GLY A 26 2.18 -2.70 5.98
N SER A 27 2.65 -1.50 6.26
CA SER A 27 4.03 -1.28 6.62
C SER A 27 4.19 0.03 7.39
N THR A 28 5.37 0.22 7.98
CA THR A 28 5.73 1.45 8.66
C THR A 28 7.11 1.89 8.22
N GLY A 29 7.44 3.14 8.51
CA GLY A 29 8.76 3.67 8.23
C GLY A 29 8.94 5.00 8.95
N GLN A 30 10.18 5.46 9.06
CA GLN A 30 10.48 6.72 9.72
C GLN A 30 10.43 7.91 8.77
N THR A 31 10.54 7.64 7.47
CA THR A 31 10.43 8.68 6.43
C THR A 31 9.43 8.21 5.38
N LYS A 32 9.00 9.15 4.54
CA LYS A 32 8.10 8.82 3.44
C LYS A 32 8.76 7.83 2.48
N GLU A 33 10.01 8.06 2.17
CA GLU A 33 10.77 7.18 1.27
C GLU A 33 10.88 5.77 1.84
N GLU A 34 11.16 5.69 3.14
CA GLU A 34 11.28 4.39 3.79
C GLU A 34 9.97 3.63 3.82
N VAL A 35 8.87 4.29 4.19
CA VAL A 35 7.58 3.60 4.26
C VAL A 35 7.10 3.18 2.87
N GLU A 36 7.39 3.97 1.85
CA GLU A 36 7.02 3.61 0.46
C GLU A 36 7.81 2.39 0.00
N GLN A 37 9.10 2.35 0.30
CA GLN A 37 9.92 1.19 -0.02
C GLN A 37 9.42 -0.04 0.73
N ASN A 38 9.13 0.12 2.01
CA ASN A 38 8.69 -1.00 2.84
C ASN A 38 7.33 -1.54 2.41
N ILE A 39 6.38 -0.67 2.04
CA ILE A 39 5.08 -1.16 1.59
C ILE A 39 5.17 -1.83 0.22
N GLN A 40 6.05 -1.34 -0.65
CA GLN A 40 6.28 -1.99 -1.93
C GLN A 40 6.78 -3.43 -1.72
N GLU A 41 7.77 -3.61 -0.85
CA GLU A 41 8.30 -4.93 -0.56
C GLU A 41 7.25 -5.83 0.07
N ALA A 42 6.44 -5.26 0.97
CA ALA A 42 5.38 -6.03 1.62
C ALA A 42 4.33 -6.51 0.61
N ILE A 43 3.95 -5.65 -0.33
CA ILE A 43 3.00 -6.03 -1.37
C ILE A 43 3.60 -7.11 -2.26
N GLU A 44 4.85 -6.93 -2.69
CA GLU A 44 5.51 -7.91 -3.55
C GLU A 44 5.56 -9.28 -2.89
N PHE A 45 5.93 -9.31 -1.61
CA PHE A 45 5.99 -10.55 -0.85
C PHE A 45 4.61 -11.19 -0.72
N HIS A 46 3.61 -10.39 -0.43
CA HIS A 46 2.23 -10.87 -0.26
C HIS A 46 1.70 -11.47 -1.57
N LEU A 47 1.91 -10.77 -2.68
CA LEU A 47 1.45 -11.25 -3.99
C LEU A 47 2.17 -12.52 -4.40
N GLU A 48 3.46 -12.61 -4.09
CA GLU A 48 4.23 -13.83 -4.38
C GLU A 48 3.66 -15.02 -3.61
N GLY A 49 3.31 -14.80 -2.33
CA GLY A 49 2.68 -15.84 -1.53
C GLY A 49 1.34 -16.30 -2.09
N LEU A 50 0.51 -15.34 -2.54
CA LEU A 50 -0.77 -15.67 -3.16
C LEU A 50 -0.57 -16.51 -4.42
N ARG A 51 0.42 -16.13 -5.23
CA ARG A 51 0.72 -16.84 -6.47
C ARG A 51 1.15 -18.27 -6.21
N GLU A 52 2.01 -18.46 -5.20
CA GLU A 52 2.49 -19.79 -4.82
C GLU A 52 1.37 -20.69 -4.30
N GLU A 53 0.40 -20.10 -3.59
CA GLU A 53 -0.74 -20.85 -3.06
C GLU A 53 -1.83 -21.07 -4.10
N GLY A 54 -1.70 -20.51 -5.28
CA GLY A 54 -2.69 -20.63 -6.33
C GLY A 54 -3.91 -19.74 -6.15
N TYR A 55 -3.81 -18.74 -5.28
CA TYR A 55 -4.89 -17.78 -5.08
C TYR A 55 -4.88 -16.73 -6.17
N GLU A 56 -6.03 -16.13 -6.38
CA GLU A 56 -6.17 -15.07 -7.36
C GLU A 56 -5.45 -13.81 -6.89
N ILE A 57 -4.71 -13.18 -7.80
CA ILE A 57 -4.01 -11.94 -7.51
C ILE A 57 -5.03 -10.79 -7.60
N PRO A 58 -5.17 -9.96 -6.55
CA PRO A 58 -6.11 -8.85 -6.60
C PRO A 58 -5.72 -7.84 -7.68
N GLU A 59 -6.74 -7.33 -8.38
CA GLU A 59 -6.51 -6.32 -9.41
C GLU A 59 -6.56 -4.93 -8.79
N PRO A 60 -5.69 -4.02 -9.22
CA PRO A 60 -5.76 -2.64 -8.74
C PRO A 60 -7.02 -1.98 -9.27
N SER A 61 -7.87 -1.52 -8.37
CA SER A 61 -9.13 -0.89 -8.72
C SER A 61 -9.32 0.47 -8.07
N SER A 62 -8.51 0.80 -7.06
CA SER A 62 -8.60 2.07 -6.36
C SER A 62 -7.70 3.11 -7.01
N TYR A 63 -8.14 4.35 -6.98
CA TYR A 63 -7.32 5.47 -7.42
C TYR A 63 -7.54 6.63 -6.44
N SER A 64 -6.64 7.58 -6.46
CA SER A 64 -6.70 8.73 -5.55
C SER A 64 -7.21 9.96 -6.28
N SER A 65 -7.87 10.83 -5.53
CA SER A 65 -8.34 12.10 -6.05
C SER A 65 -8.40 13.11 -4.92
N TYR A 66 -8.36 14.37 -5.27
CA TYR A 66 -8.47 15.48 -4.32
C TYR A 66 -9.67 16.33 -4.71
N VAL A 67 -10.37 16.81 -3.70
CA VAL A 67 -11.46 17.76 -3.92
C VAL A 67 -11.19 18.99 -3.08
N GLU A 68 -11.58 20.14 -3.58
CA GLU A 68 -11.43 21.38 -2.84
C GLU A 68 -12.70 21.63 -2.05
N VAL A 69 -12.55 22.00 -0.80
CA VAL A 69 -13.70 22.34 0.05
C VAL A 69 -13.36 23.63 0.78
N ALA A 70 -14.40 24.41 1.03
CA ALA A 70 -14.24 25.66 1.78
C ALA A 70 -14.18 25.29 3.26
N ALA A 71 -13.04 25.50 3.87
CA ALA A 71 -12.83 25.17 5.27
C ALA A 71 -12.24 26.33 6.05
#